data_d6dae2ba38f95428a92cb47d5758539e
#
_entry.id   d6dae2ba38f95428a92cb47d5758539e
#
_cell.length_a   1.000
_cell.length_b   1.000
_cell.length_c   1.000
_cell.angle_alpha   90.00
_cell.angle_beta   90.00
_cell.angle_gamma   90.00
#
_symmetry.space_group_name_H-M   'P 1'
#
loop_
_entity.id
_entity.type
_entity.pdbx_description
1 polymer ?
#
loop_
_entity_poly.entity_id
_entity_poly.type
_entity_poly.pdbx_seq_one_letter_code
_entity_poly.pdbx_strand_id
1 'polypeptide(L)'
;MNKIAELISRLCPDGVEFKTLDSLVSYVQPGPYIVSSTEYDAHYSTPVLTAGQSFILGYTNEEEGIYNASSQKPVIIFDDFTTSFHWVDFDFKVKSSALKILKIKDKQKADFRYIYMAMKTIHFIPTNHMRHWISLYSKFEIPLPPLNIQKEIVSFLDSFTSLIDKMKQEVEMRKKQMVYYIDKFYGGDFDGMMRLADIPGNSVVQFSDLGPIIRGKRFVRDDIRTVGQPCIHYGDMYTYYGTMAVTAKTFLERDFPKKMRYAHKGDVVIVGAGENDYDIGVGLVWMGEEPAAVHDACYILKHHQIPMYISYYLRSNIYHQQLKKYVSSGKISSFSAEGLGKVYIPIQPEDKQRQIASILDTFETYISKLEKMIELRQKQYEYYREKLLTFE
;
A
#
# COMPACT_ATOMS: atom_id res chain seq x y z
N MET A 1 1.62 12.64 -26.70
CA MET A 1 1.96 11.58 -27.67
C MET A 1 2.11 12.11 -29.09
N ASN A 2 1.08 12.69 -29.72
CA ASN A 2 1.19 13.16 -31.12
C ASN A 2 2.39 14.10 -31.35
N LYS A 3 2.61 15.08 -30.45
CA LYS A 3 3.73 16.03 -30.52
C LYS A 3 5.11 15.33 -30.50
N ILE A 4 5.29 14.31 -29.65
CA ILE A 4 6.55 13.55 -29.55
C ILE A 4 6.76 12.75 -30.83
N ALA A 5 5.73 12.07 -31.34
CA ALA A 5 5.81 11.31 -32.58
C ALA A 5 6.16 12.21 -33.79
N GLU A 6 5.55 13.39 -33.88
CA GLU A 6 5.87 14.39 -34.92
C GLU A 6 7.31 14.88 -34.83
N LEU A 7 7.80 15.14 -33.60
CA LEU A 7 9.18 15.55 -33.37
C LEU A 7 10.18 14.46 -33.78
N ILE A 8 9.90 13.20 -33.39
CA ILE A 8 10.73 12.03 -33.77
C ILE A 8 10.78 11.89 -35.31
N SER A 9 9.63 11.88 -35.96
CA SER A 9 9.54 11.75 -37.42
C SER A 9 10.31 12.85 -38.17
N ARG A 10 10.29 14.09 -37.63
CA ARG A 10 10.91 15.24 -38.25
C ARG A 10 12.43 15.32 -37.98
N LEU A 11 12.86 15.01 -36.76
CA LEU A 11 14.24 15.25 -36.30
C LEU A 11 15.11 14.01 -36.27
N CYS A 12 14.48 12.82 -36.38
CA CYS A 12 15.17 11.54 -36.40
C CYS A 12 14.64 10.65 -37.53
N PRO A 13 14.59 11.15 -38.80
CA PRO A 13 14.06 10.37 -39.93
C PRO A 13 14.85 9.09 -40.19
N ASP A 14 16.15 9.09 -39.87
CA ASP A 14 17.07 7.96 -40.05
C ASP A 14 17.27 7.13 -38.74
N GLY A 15 16.41 7.36 -37.74
CA GLY A 15 16.51 6.72 -36.44
C GLY A 15 17.20 7.57 -35.37
N VAL A 16 17.47 6.99 -34.22
CA VAL A 16 18.06 7.65 -33.04
C VAL A 16 19.44 7.07 -32.77
N GLU A 17 20.41 7.93 -32.50
CA GLU A 17 21.76 7.51 -32.12
C GLU A 17 21.73 6.87 -30.72
N PHE A 18 22.50 5.80 -30.54
CA PHE A 18 22.70 5.15 -29.24
C PHE A 18 24.04 5.58 -28.64
N LYS A 19 24.04 5.80 -27.33
CA LYS A 19 25.25 6.21 -26.58
C LYS A 19 25.42 5.36 -25.33
N THR A 20 26.66 4.99 -25.03
CA THR A 20 26.99 4.30 -23.79
C THR A 20 26.78 5.21 -22.59
N LEU A 21 26.36 4.65 -21.45
CA LEU A 21 26.17 5.42 -20.22
C LEU A 21 27.44 6.13 -19.76
N ASP A 22 28.62 5.48 -19.90
CA ASP A 22 29.90 6.10 -19.54
C ASP A 22 30.28 7.29 -20.42
N SER A 23 29.73 7.41 -21.61
CA SER A 23 29.90 8.60 -22.45
C SER A 23 29.08 9.80 -21.93
N LEU A 24 27.94 9.54 -21.27
CA LEU A 24 26.95 10.53 -20.84
C LEU A 24 27.12 10.96 -19.38
N VAL A 25 27.53 10.03 -18.51
CA VAL A 25 27.64 10.28 -17.07
C VAL A 25 29.05 9.99 -16.56
N SER A 26 29.43 10.70 -15.51
CA SER A 26 30.61 10.44 -14.68
C SER A 26 30.15 9.95 -13.30
N TYR A 27 31.04 9.38 -12.52
CA TYR A 27 30.71 9.00 -11.14
C TYR A 27 31.71 9.58 -10.12
N VAL A 28 31.22 9.74 -8.90
CA VAL A 28 32.01 10.09 -7.72
C VAL A 28 31.99 8.90 -6.76
N GLN A 29 33.14 8.61 -6.19
CA GLN A 29 33.25 7.61 -5.12
C GLN A 29 32.58 8.15 -3.84
N PRO A 30 31.80 7.34 -3.14
CA PRO A 30 31.04 7.81 -1.98
C PRO A 30 31.88 7.95 -0.69
N GLY A 31 33.17 7.59 -0.70
CA GLY A 31 34.03 7.56 0.50
C GLY A 31 33.86 8.72 1.47
N PRO A 32 33.97 9.98 1.01
CA PRO A 32 33.83 11.17 1.87
C PRO A 32 32.42 11.36 2.48
N TYR A 33 31.43 10.68 1.94
CA TYR A 33 30.00 10.86 2.29
C TYR A 33 29.43 9.68 3.05
N ILE A 34 30.27 8.70 3.44
CA ILE A 34 29.81 7.54 4.22
C ILE A 34 29.54 8.00 5.66
N VAL A 35 28.39 7.59 6.19
CA VAL A 35 28.03 7.82 7.58
C VAL A 35 28.96 7.04 8.51
N SER A 36 29.39 7.67 9.61
CA SER A 36 30.31 7.08 10.59
C SER A 36 29.56 6.25 11.64
N SER A 37 28.37 6.70 12.05
CA SER A 37 27.49 6.00 13.00
C SER A 37 26.36 5.25 12.30
N THR A 38 25.87 4.19 12.95
CA THR A 38 24.65 3.48 12.56
C THR A 38 23.47 3.83 13.47
N GLU A 39 23.62 4.79 14.35
CA GLU A 39 22.55 5.31 15.18
C GLU A 39 21.73 6.31 14.37
N TYR A 40 20.52 5.89 13.99
CA TYR A 40 19.59 6.69 13.23
C TYR A 40 18.41 7.11 14.10
N ASP A 41 17.96 8.37 13.95
CA ASP A 41 16.78 8.89 14.65
C ASP A 41 15.92 9.69 13.66
N ALA A 42 14.60 9.52 13.75
CA ALA A 42 13.63 10.21 12.87
C ALA A 42 13.61 11.75 13.07
N HIS A 43 14.16 12.26 14.18
CA HIS A 43 14.26 13.70 14.47
C HIS A 43 15.49 14.36 13.82
N TYR A 44 16.44 13.58 13.32
CA TYR A 44 17.60 14.12 12.62
C TYR A 44 17.24 14.53 11.20
N SER A 45 17.99 15.47 10.63
CA SER A 45 17.64 16.11 9.35
C SER A 45 18.28 15.47 8.13
N THR A 46 19.46 14.85 8.27
CA THR A 46 20.23 14.36 7.13
C THR A 46 19.92 12.90 6.83
N PRO A 47 19.28 12.57 5.69
CA PRO A 47 18.99 11.19 5.33
C PRO A 47 20.25 10.40 5.00
N VAL A 48 20.28 9.13 5.41
CA VAL A 48 21.31 8.15 5.06
C VAL A 48 20.77 7.20 4.02
N LEU A 49 21.35 7.22 2.84
CA LEU A 49 20.85 6.51 1.67
C LEU A 49 21.57 5.20 1.39
N THR A 50 20.81 4.29 0.81
CA THR A 50 21.30 3.13 0.07
C THR A 50 20.62 3.10 -1.29
N ALA A 51 21.22 2.48 -2.29
CA ALA A 51 20.57 2.31 -3.58
C ALA A 51 19.74 1.00 -3.67
N GLY A 52 19.60 0.25 -2.58
CA GLY A 52 18.75 -0.95 -2.47
C GLY A 52 17.26 -0.63 -2.35
N GLN A 53 16.44 -1.63 -2.00
CA GLN A 53 14.99 -1.46 -1.85
C GLN A 53 14.60 -0.46 -0.77
N SER A 54 15.33 -0.43 0.35
CA SER A 54 15.14 0.54 1.43
C SER A 54 15.93 1.82 1.14
N PHE A 55 15.47 2.65 0.22
CA PHE A 55 16.19 3.83 -0.25
C PHE A 55 16.72 4.74 0.88
N ILE A 56 15.91 5.10 1.86
CA ILE A 56 16.32 5.82 3.07
C ILE A 56 16.37 4.82 4.22
N LEU A 57 17.55 4.64 4.82
CA LEU A 57 17.75 3.76 5.98
C LEU A 57 17.35 4.42 7.31
N GLY A 58 17.48 5.73 7.38
CA GLY A 58 17.22 6.54 8.55
C GLY A 58 17.85 7.92 8.39
N TYR A 59 17.92 8.67 9.47
CA TYR A 59 18.48 10.01 9.48
C TYR A 59 19.61 10.10 10.49
N THR A 60 20.63 10.93 10.20
CA THR A 60 21.79 11.17 11.06
C THR A 60 21.91 12.64 11.44
N ASN A 61 22.56 12.91 12.57
CA ASN A 61 22.94 14.25 13.01
C ASN A 61 24.36 14.64 12.60
N GLU A 62 25.04 13.82 11.80
CA GLU A 62 26.37 14.17 11.31
C GLU A 62 26.29 15.39 10.37
N GLU A 63 27.09 16.41 10.67
CA GLU A 63 27.13 17.68 9.90
C GLU A 63 28.22 17.68 8.81
N GLU A 64 29.25 16.83 8.96
CA GLU A 64 30.34 16.70 8.01
C GLU A 64 30.10 15.56 6.98
N GLY A 65 30.74 15.71 5.83
CA GLY A 65 30.66 14.69 4.78
C GLY A 65 29.26 14.50 4.21
N ILE A 66 28.47 15.57 4.14
CA ILE A 66 27.16 15.60 3.48
C ILE A 66 27.37 15.84 1.99
N TYR A 67 26.74 15.01 1.15
CA TYR A 67 26.69 15.28 -0.28
C TYR A 67 25.59 16.28 -0.60
N ASN A 68 25.98 17.45 -1.12
CA ASN A 68 25.03 18.51 -1.45
C ASN A 68 24.44 18.28 -2.85
N ALA A 69 23.27 17.67 -2.91
CA ALA A 69 22.44 17.58 -4.10
C ALA A 69 21.24 18.53 -3.99
N SER A 70 20.67 18.89 -5.12
CA SER A 70 19.47 19.74 -5.19
C SER A 70 18.73 19.52 -6.50
N SER A 71 17.53 20.08 -6.64
CA SER A 71 16.77 20.03 -7.90
C SER A 71 17.55 20.60 -9.11
N GLN A 72 18.50 21.53 -8.88
CA GLN A 72 19.37 22.09 -9.94
C GLN A 72 20.65 21.26 -10.15
N LYS A 73 21.05 20.48 -9.15
CA LYS A 73 22.25 19.62 -9.17
C LYS A 73 21.90 18.22 -8.68
N PRO A 74 20.97 17.52 -9.34
CA PRO A 74 20.59 16.18 -8.95
C PRO A 74 21.69 15.16 -9.26
N VAL A 75 21.62 14.01 -8.61
CA VAL A 75 22.49 12.88 -8.85
C VAL A 75 21.67 11.59 -8.95
N ILE A 76 22.28 10.53 -9.50
CA ILE A 76 21.75 9.17 -9.40
C ILE A 76 22.68 8.41 -8.47
N ILE A 77 22.16 7.82 -7.39
CA ILE A 77 22.90 6.83 -6.63
C ILE A 77 22.69 5.45 -7.25
N PHE A 78 23.77 4.71 -7.45
CA PHE A 78 23.77 3.42 -8.11
C PHE A 78 24.47 2.38 -7.23
N ASP A 79 23.83 1.25 -6.96
CA ASP A 79 24.43 0.14 -6.22
C ASP A 79 25.23 -0.75 -7.16
N ASP A 80 26.51 -0.90 -6.85
CA ASP A 80 27.48 -1.60 -7.70
C ASP A 80 27.28 -3.12 -7.73
N PHE A 81 26.52 -3.69 -6.79
CA PHE A 81 26.24 -5.12 -6.69
C PHE A 81 24.86 -5.53 -7.19
N THR A 82 23.84 -4.76 -6.82
CA THR A 82 22.44 -5.06 -7.20
C THR A 82 22.01 -4.37 -8.47
N THR A 83 22.77 -3.38 -8.95
CA THR A 83 22.45 -2.48 -10.07
C THR A 83 21.18 -1.65 -9.88
N SER A 84 20.64 -1.64 -8.67
CA SER A 84 19.55 -0.75 -8.30
C SER A 84 20.02 0.71 -8.28
N PHE A 85 19.14 1.64 -8.61
CA PHE A 85 19.52 3.06 -8.61
C PHE A 85 18.33 3.97 -8.32
N HIS A 86 18.63 5.13 -7.72
CA HIS A 86 17.64 6.13 -7.34
C HIS A 86 18.07 7.54 -7.74
N TRP A 87 17.09 8.35 -8.09
CA TRP A 87 17.26 9.78 -8.28
C TRP A 87 17.31 10.50 -6.94
N VAL A 88 18.27 11.41 -6.75
CA VAL A 88 18.44 12.20 -5.53
C VAL A 88 18.65 13.66 -5.89
N ASP A 89 17.81 14.53 -5.33
CA ASP A 89 17.82 15.97 -5.51
C ASP A 89 17.74 16.74 -4.18
N PHE A 90 18.24 16.13 -3.11
CA PHE A 90 18.36 16.67 -1.75
C PHE A 90 19.69 16.23 -1.12
N ASP A 91 20.09 16.93 -0.07
CA ASP A 91 21.33 16.63 0.66
C ASP A 91 21.26 15.27 1.38
N PHE A 92 22.37 14.52 1.38
CA PHE A 92 22.37 13.17 1.93
C PHE A 92 23.76 12.68 2.36
N LYS A 93 23.78 11.63 3.18
CA LYS A 93 24.93 10.76 3.39
C LYS A 93 24.60 9.35 2.89
N VAL A 94 25.61 8.49 2.78
CA VAL A 94 25.41 7.12 2.25
C VAL A 94 25.90 6.08 3.26
N LYS A 95 25.32 4.87 3.15
CA LYS A 95 25.65 3.76 4.07
C LYS A 95 26.99 3.11 3.77
N SER A 96 27.39 2.96 2.51
CA SER A 96 28.55 2.14 2.16
C SER A 96 29.29 2.59 0.90
N SER A 97 30.50 2.08 0.71
CA SER A 97 31.33 2.29 -0.47
C SER A 97 30.90 1.48 -1.72
N ALA A 98 29.90 0.62 -1.57
CA ALA A 98 29.33 -0.15 -2.69
C ALA A 98 28.54 0.69 -3.68
N LEU A 99 28.27 1.93 -3.31
CA LEU A 99 27.46 2.87 -4.06
C LEU A 99 28.34 3.75 -4.98
N LYS A 100 27.79 4.15 -6.14
CA LYS A 100 28.34 5.19 -7.01
C LYS A 100 27.38 6.36 -7.07
N ILE A 101 27.93 7.58 -7.07
CA ILE A 101 27.15 8.81 -7.23
C ILE A 101 27.36 9.30 -8.68
N LEU A 102 26.37 9.09 -9.53
CA LEU A 102 26.46 9.45 -10.95
C LEU A 102 26.05 10.89 -11.18
N LYS A 103 26.77 11.56 -12.07
CA LYS A 103 26.55 12.94 -12.50
C LYS A 103 26.53 13.03 -14.02
N ILE A 104 25.71 13.91 -14.55
CA ILE A 104 25.75 14.21 -15.99
C ILE A 104 27.09 14.89 -16.37
N LYS A 105 27.65 14.49 -17.51
CA LYS A 105 28.87 15.09 -18.07
C LYS A 105 28.60 16.41 -18.80
N ASP A 106 27.56 16.44 -19.61
CA ASP A 106 27.23 17.58 -20.47
C ASP A 106 25.72 17.79 -20.56
N LYS A 107 25.22 18.83 -19.89
CA LYS A 107 23.80 19.22 -19.91
C LYS A 107 23.33 19.81 -21.25
N GLN A 108 24.26 20.19 -22.16
CA GLN A 108 23.89 20.69 -23.46
C GLN A 108 23.60 19.55 -24.47
N LYS A 109 24.16 18.36 -24.22
CA LYS A 109 23.96 17.16 -25.06
C LYS A 109 22.86 16.24 -24.59
N ALA A 110 22.66 16.16 -23.27
CA ALA A 110 21.70 15.23 -22.71
C ALA A 110 20.95 15.84 -21.53
N ASP A 111 19.70 15.43 -21.37
CA ASP A 111 18.89 15.68 -20.19
C ASP A 111 19.15 14.56 -19.16
N PHE A 112 19.53 14.93 -17.93
CA PHE A 112 19.90 13.94 -16.92
C PHE A 112 18.72 13.11 -16.42
N ARG A 113 17.52 13.71 -16.41
CA ARG A 113 16.29 13.00 -16.06
C ARG A 113 15.89 11.99 -17.14
N TYR A 114 16.14 12.32 -18.41
CA TYR A 114 15.98 11.41 -19.53
C TYR A 114 16.92 10.19 -19.38
N ILE A 115 18.21 10.42 -19.08
CA ILE A 115 19.17 9.31 -18.85
C ILE A 115 18.67 8.41 -17.71
N TYR A 116 18.23 8.99 -16.58
CA TYR A 116 17.68 8.22 -15.46
C TYR A 116 16.47 7.36 -15.86
N MET A 117 15.57 7.90 -16.67
CA MET A 117 14.41 7.16 -17.17
C MET A 117 14.81 6.07 -18.15
N ALA A 118 15.75 6.36 -19.06
CA ALA A 118 16.27 5.38 -20.02
C ALA A 118 17.03 4.23 -19.32
N MET A 119 17.78 4.51 -18.25
CA MET A 119 18.39 3.44 -17.44
C MET A 119 17.36 2.43 -16.90
N LYS A 120 16.10 2.83 -16.67
CA LYS A 120 15.03 1.92 -16.20
C LYS A 120 14.53 0.94 -17.26
N THR A 121 14.86 1.12 -18.53
CA THR A 121 14.53 0.15 -19.60
C THR A 121 15.64 -0.87 -19.80
N ILE A 122 16.77 -0.73 -19.11
CA ILE A 122 17.86 -1.71 -19.17
C ILE A 122 17.50 -2.94 -18.31
N HIS A 123 17.23 -4.05 -18.96
CA HIS A 123 16.92 -5.32 -18.32
C HIS A 123 18.23 -6.08 -18.03
N PHE A 124 18.80 -5.85 -16.84
CA PHE A 124 19.99 -6.55 -16.39
C PHE A 124 19.78 -7.09 -14.96
N ILE A 125 20.02 -8.38 -14.78
CA ILE A 125 19.94 -9.05 -13.47
C ILE A 125 21.34 -9.55 -13.12
N PRO A 126 21.97 -9.03 -12.04
CA PRO A 126 23.27 -9.51 -11.60
C PRO A 126 23.23 -10.99 -11.21
N THR A 127 24.17 -11.78 -11.76
CA THR A 127 24.29 -13.22 -11.46
C THR A 127 25.40 -13.54 -10.47
N ASN A 128 26.20 -12.54 -10.08
CA ASN A 128 27.31 -12.67 -9.15
C ASN A 128 27.46 -11.42 -8.27
N HIS A 129 28.28 -11.51 -7.23
CA HIS A 129 28.57 -10.42 -6.29
C HIS A 129 29.78 -9.55 -6.72
N MET A 130 29.91 -9.27 -8.02
CA MET A 130 30.95 -8.36 -8.52
C MET A 130 30.42 -6.93 -8.61
N ARG A 131 31.34 -5.97 -8.75
CA ARG A 131 31.01 -4.56 -9.02
C ARG A 131 30.72 -4.40 -10.51
N HIS A 132 29.51 -3.97 -10.83
CA HIS A 132 28.99 -3.98 -12.19
C HIS A 132 29.13 -2.67 -12.95
N TRP A 133 29.26 -1.53 -12.27
CA TRP A 133 29.23 -0.22 -12.96
C TRP A 133 30.37 -0.12 -13.99
N ILE A 134 31.63 -0.23 -13.57
CA ILE A 134 32.80 0.01 -14.44
C ILE A 134 32.95 -1.10 -15.48
N SER A 135 32.76 -2.34 -15.07
CA SER A 135 33.02 -3.51 -15.90
C SER A 135 31.97 -3.75 -16.99
N LEU A 136 30.73 -3.41 -16.71
CA LEU A 136 29.61 -3.79 -17.56
C LEU A 136 28.54 -2.72 -17.70
N TYR A 137 27.90 -2.28 -16.59
CA TYR A 137 26.68 -1.48 -16.66
C TYR A 137 26.87 -0.13 -17.36
N SER A 138 28.02 0.53 -17.15
CA SER A 138 28.35 1.80 -17.82
C SER A 138 28.52 1.67 -19.35
N LYS A 139 28.63 0.44 -19.88
CA LYS A 139 28.77 0.15 -21.31
C LYS A 139 27.43 -0.08 -22.00
N PHE A 140 26.35 -0.24 -21.25
CA PHE A 140 25.05 -0.30 -21.88
C PHE A 140 24.73 0.97 -22.61
N GLU A 141 24.11 0.80 -23.78
CA GLU A 141 23.72 1.90 -24.63
C GLU A 141 22.25 2.25 -24.41
N ILE A 142 21.98 3.55 -24.45
CA ILE A 142 20.63 4.08 -24.46
C ILE A 142 20.43 4.96 -25.70
N PRO A 143 19.21 5.01 -26.25
CA PRO A 143 18.93 5.92 -27.36
C PRO A 143 19.04 7.37 -26.87
N LEU A 144 19.66 8.23 -27.66
CA LEU A 144 19.88 9.64 -27.33
C LEU A 144 19.33 10.54 -28.45
N PRO A 145 18.02 10.76 -28.50
CA PRO A 145 17.44 11.70 -29.46
C PRO A 145 17.88 13.14 -29.17
N PRO A 146 17.63 14.10 -30.09
CA PRO A 146 17.86 15.50 -29.83
C PRO A 146 17.25 16.01 -28.51
N LEU A 147 17.92 16.94 -27.84
CA LEU A 147 17.61 17.40 -26.46
C LEU A 147 16.15 17.87 -26.28
N ASN A 148 15.55 18.46 -27.30
CA ASN A 148 14.14 18.87 -27.27
C ASN A 148 13.19 17.67 -27.20
N ILE A 149 13.50 16.55 -27.86
CA ILE A 149 12.73 15.31 -27.77
C ILE A 149 12.89 14.70 -26.37
N GLN A 150 14.13 14.66 -25.84
CA GLN A 150 14.40 14.16 -24.47
C GLN A 150 13.55 14.93 -23.45
N LYS A 151 13.52 16.26 -23.51
CA LYS A 151 12.72 17.10 -22.60
C LYS A 151 11.22 16.88 -22.73
N GLU A 152 10.69 16.69 -23.93
CA GLU A 152 9.28 16.40 -24.13
C GLU A 152 8.92 15.01 -23.57
N ILE A 153 9.77 13.99 -23.74
CA ILE A 153 9.58 12.66 -23.16
C ILE A 153 9.59 12.74 -21.63
N VAL A 154 10.58 13.43 -21.06
CA VAL A 154 10.67 13.63 -19.60
C VAL A 154 9.42 14.33 -19.08
N SER A 155 9.01 15.45 -19.69
CA SER A 155 7.82 16.19 -19.27
C SER A 155 6.56 15.31 -19.34
N PHE A 156 6.43 14.50 -20.38
CA PHE A 156 5.29 13.60 -20.55
C PHE A 156 5.29 12.51 -19.47
N LEU A 157 6.41 11.82 -19.24
CA LEU A 157 6.51 10.75 -18.25
C LEU A 157 6.42 11.26 -16.81
N ASP A 158 7.04 12.40 -16.49
CA ASP A 158 6.93 13.03 -15.16
C ASP A 158 5.50 13.50 -14.86
N SER A 159 4.68 13.81 -15.88
CA SER A 159 3.26 14.10 -15.68
C SER A 159 2.48 12.91 -15.13
N PHE A 160 2.82 11.68 -15.55
CA PHE A 160 2.22 10.45 -15.01
C PHE A 160 2.63 10.21 -13.55
N THR A 161 3.92 10.31 -13.24
CA THR A 161 4.41 10.09 -11.87
C THR A 161 3.79 11.11 -10.92
N SER A 162 3.76 12.39 -11.30
CA SER A 162 3.11 13.44 -10.51
C SER A 162 1.61 13.18 -10.28
N LEU A 163 0.90 12.72 -11.32
CA LEU A 163 -0.52 12.37 -11.19
C LEU A 163 -0.72 11.18 -10.26
N ILE A 164 0.07 10.12 -10.41
CA ILE A 164 0.02 8.92 -9.56
C ILE A 164 0.28 9.29 -8.10
N ASP A 165 1.28 10.12 -7.83
CA ASP A 165 1.62 10.55 -6.47
C ASP A 165 0.51 11.40 -5.84
N LYS A 166 -0.11 12.30 -6.58
CA LYS A 166 -1.29 13.06 -6.12
C LYS A 166 -2.46 12.13 -5.81
N MET A 167 -2.71 11.12 -6.65
CA MET A 167 -3.79 10.16 -6.41
C MET A 167 -3.51 9.30 -5.16
N LYS A 168 -2.25 8.89 -4.92
CA LYS A 168 -1.86 8.19 -3.68
C LYS A 168 -2.09 9.06 -2.45
N GLN A 169 -1.71 10.34 -2.49
CA GLN A 169 -1.97 11.29 -1.40
C GLN A 169 -3.48 11.46 -1.16
N GLU A 170 -4.28 11.54 -2.23
CA GLU A 170 -5.73 11.60 -2.13
C GLU A 170 -6.31 10.35 -1.44
N VAL A 171 -5.85 9.14 -1.80
CA VAL A 171 -6.26 7.89 -1.14
C VAL A 171 -5.98 7.95 0.37
N GLU A 172 -4.76 8.33 0.77
CA GLU A 172 -4.40 8.43 2.19
C GLU A 172 -5.25 9.47 2.94
N MET A 173 -5.51 10.60 2.31
CA MET A 173 -6.36 11.64 2.89
C MET A 173 -7.81 11.14 3.06
N ARG A 174 -8.36 10.43 2.06
CA ARG A 174 -9.73 9.88 2.14
C ARG A 174 -9.85 8.76 3.15
N LYS A 175 -8.83 7.90 3.30
CA LYS A 175 -8.79 6.89 4.37
C LYS A 175 -8.83 7.54 5.75
N LYS A 176 -8.03 8.57 6.00
CA LYS A 176 -8.07 9.34 7.25
C LYS A 176 -9.41 10.01 7.49
N GLN A 177 -9.99 10.60 6.45
CA GLN A 177 -11.31 11.23 6.51
C GLN A 177 -12.41 10.21 6.83
N MET A 178 -12.36 9.02 6.23
CA MET A 178 -13.30 7.93 6.51
C MET A 178 -13.23 7.50 7.98
N VAL A 179 -12.03 7.29 8.54
CA VAL A 179 -11.86 6.94 9.97
C VAL A 179 -12.44 8.01 10.86
N TYR A 180 -12.19 9.30 10.58
CA TYR A 180 -12.78 10.41 11.31
C TYR A 180 -14.33 10.38 11.30
N TYR A 181 -14.95 10.13 10.13
CA TYR A 181 -16.40 10.07 10.05
C TYR A 181 -16.97 8.81 10.71
N ILE A 182 -16.26 7.66 10.63
CA ILE A 182 -16.64 6.47 11.38
C ILE A 182 -16.75 6.82 12.86
N ASP A 183 -15.68 7.33 13.49
CA ASP A 183 -15.73 7.69 14.92
C ASP A 183 -16.84 8.70 15.21
N LYS A 184 -16.96 9.74 14.40
CA LYS A 184 -17.97 10.79 14.59
C LYS A 184 -19.41 10.27 14.56
N PHE A 185 -19.74 9.34 13.67
CA PHE A 185 -21.09 8.77 13.56
C PHE A 185 -21.45 7.87 14.75
N TYR A 186 -20.46 7.34 15.44
CA TYR A 186 -20.65 6.50 16.62
C TYR A 186 -20.36 7.23 17.95
N GLY A 187 -20.25 8.57 17.92
CA GLY A 187 -20.17 9.41 19.12
C GLY A 187 -18.83 10.11 19.34
N GLY A 188 -17.79 9.85 18.52
CA GLY A 188 -16.47 10.48 18.58
C GLY A 188 -15.53 9.83 19.59
N ASP A 189 -16.00 9.57 20.79
CA ASP A 189 -15.32 8.84 21.87
C ASP A 189 -16.32 8.02 22.70
N PHE A 190 -15.85 7.33 23.73
CA PHE A 190 -16.70 6.47 24.55
C PHE A 190 -17.80 7.27 25.27
N ASP A 191 -17.47 8.43 25.83
CA ASP A 191 -18.43 9.28 26.54
C ASP A 191 -19.44 9.88 25.56
N GLY A 192 -19.01 10.31 24.39
CA GLY A 192 -19.89 10.76 23.31
C GLY A 192 -20.81 9.66 22.81
N MET A 193 -20.31 8.44 22.67
CA MET A 193 -21.12 7.26 22.35
C MET A 193 -22.20 7.03 23.41
N MET A 194 -21.84 7.08 24.69
CA MET A 194 -22.82 6.91 25.78
C MET A 194 -23.89 7.98 25.76
N ARG A 195 -23.54 9.25 25.46
CA ARG A 195 -24.48 10.35 25.29
C ARG A 195 -25.45 10.22 24.11
N LEU A 196 -25.12 9.37 23.12
CA LEU A 196 -26.06 9.07 22.03
C LEU A 196 -27.36 8.42 22.56
N ALA A 197 -27.34 7.73 23.71
CA ALA A 197 -28.52 7.16 24.34
C ALA A 197 -29.52 8.22 24.84
N ASP A 198 -29.06 9.45 25.05
CA ASP A 198 -29.95 10.58 25.46
C ASP A 198 -30.80 11.10 24.29
N ILE A 199 -30.49 10.71 23.07
CA ILE A 199 -31.23 11.10 21.86
C ILE A 199 -32.42 10.15 21.69
N PRO A 200 -33.68 10.66 21.58
CA PRO A 200 -34.84 9.82 21.39
C PRO A 200 -34.70 8.86 20.19
N GLY A 201 -35.01 7.59 20.46
CA GLY A 201 -34.90 6.52 19.45
C GLY A 201 -33.52 5.84 19.34
N ASN A 202 -32.51 6.39 20.04
CA ASN A 202 -31.20 5.73 20.15
C ASN A 202 -31.14 4.88 21.41
N SER A 203 -30.21 3.92 21.41
CA SER A 203 -29.81 3.15 22.60
C SER A 203 -28.32 2.83 22.52
N VAL A 204 -27.72 2.46 23.65
CA VAL A 204 -26.37 1.90 23.71
C VAL A 204 -26.49 0.55 24.38
N VAL A 205 -26.11 -0.52 23.68
CA VAL A 205 -26.29 -1.90 24.10
C VAL A 205 -24.97 -2.65 24.03
N GLN A 206 -24.88 -3.79 24.70
CA GLN A 206 -23.73 -4.69 24.55
C GLN A 206 -23.88 -5.54 23.28
N PHE A 207 -22.76 -6.03 22.71
CA PHE A 207 -22.81 -6.94 21.57
C PHE A 207 -23.59 -8.22 21.87
N SER A 208 -23.55 -8.71 23.11
CA SER A 208 -24.38 -9.85 23.57
C SER A 208 -25.88 -9.60 23.38
N ASP A 209 -26.33 -8.36 23.43
CA ASP A 209 -27.75 -7.99 23.30
C ASP A 209 -28.20 -7.93 21.83
N LEU A 210 -27.24 -7.84 20.88
CA LEU A 210 -27.56 -7.89 19.45
C LEU A 210 -27.98 -9.28 18.99
N GLY A 211 -27.44 -10.30 19.63
CA GLY A 211 -27.73 -11.70 19.34
C GLY A 211 -26.55 -12.66 19.58
N PRO A 212 -26.67 -13.92 19.18
CA PRO A 212 -25.64 -14.93 19.43
C PRO A 212 -24.30 -14.63 18.76
N ILE A 213 -23.20 -14.76 19.54
CA ILE A 213 -21.81 -14.71 19.07
C ILE A 213 -21.28 -16.14 19.02
N ILE A 214 -21.09 -16.68 17.83
CA ILE A 214 -20.81 -18.08 17.59
C ILE A 214 -19.39 -18.24 17.07
N ARG A 215 -18.49 -18.90 17.82
CA ARG A 215 -17.14 -19.20 17.33
C ARG A 215 -17.19 -20.16 16.16
N GLY A 216 -16.43 -19.95 15.08
CA GLY A 216 -16.31 -20.86 13.94
C GLY A 216 -15.78 -22.26 14.30
N LYS A 217 -15.47 -23.07 13.31
CA LYS A 217 -14.92 -24.43 13.46
C LYS A 217 -13.64 -24.59 12.68
N ARG A 218 -12.69 -25.33 13.27
CA ARG A 218 -11.34 -25.51 12.71
C ARG A 218 -11.36 -26.31 11.42
N PHE A 219 -10.79 -25.76 10.39
CA PHE A 219 -10.26 -26.41 9.20
C PHE A 219 -8.84 -25.86 8.93
N VAL A 220 -8.03 -26.58 8.19
CA VAL A 220 -6.64 -26.20 7.93
C VAL A 220 -6.45 -25.79 6.47
N ARG A 221 -5.30 -25.22 6.15
CA ARG A 221 -5.00 -24.73 4.80
C ARG A 221 -5.12 -25.81 3.74
N ASP A 222 -4.77 -27.06 4.10
CA ASP A 222 -4.84 -28.22 3.21
C ASP A 222 -6.30 -28.67 2.92
N ASP A 223 -7.26 -28.25 3.73
CA ASP A 223 -8.69 -28.49 3.49
C ASP A 223 -9.28 -27.54 2.43
N ILE A 224 -8.57 -26.44 2.12
CA ILE A 224 -9.06 -25.39 1.24
C ILE A 224 -9.02 -25.81 -0.23
N ARG A 225 -10.11 -25.51 -0.96
CA ARG A 225 -10.32 -25.79 -2.37
C ARG A 225 -10.64 -24.51 -3.14
N THR A 226 -10.59 -24.58 -4.46
CA THR A 226 -10.97 -23.48 -5.37
C THR A 226 -12.46 -23.47 -5.68
N VAL A 227 -13.16 -24.58 -5.42
CA VAL A 227 -14.61 -24.75 -5.62
C VAL A 227 -15.20 -25.63 -4.53
N GLY A 228 -16.49 -25.45 -4.21
CA GLY A 228 -17.18 -26.27 -3.23
C GLY A 228 -18.12 -25.47 -2.33
N GLN A 229 -18.14 -25.77 -1.03
CA GLN A 229 -18.86 -25.04 -0.01
C GLN A 229 -18.09 -23.76 0.33
N PRO A 230 -18.67 -22.55 0.19
CA PRO A 230 -18.02 -21.31 0.59
C PRO A 230 -17.44 -21.39 2.00
N CYS A 231 -16.21 -20.86 2.19
CA CYS A 231 -15.64 -20.72 3.52
C CYS A 231 -14.88 -19.39 3.69
N ILE A 232 -14.78 -18.95 4.94
CA ILE A 232 -14.05 -17.74 5.34
C ILE A 232 -12.93 -18.17 6.27
N HIS A 233 -11.70 -18.06 5.77
CA HIS A 233 -10.49 -18.26 6.56
C HIS A 233 -10.01 -16.92 7.12
N TYR A 234 -9.52 -16.89 8.38
CA TYR A 234 -9.10 -15.64 9.03
C TYR A 234 -8.03 -14.87 8.24
N GLY A 235 -7.09 -15.56 7.59
CA GLY A 235 -6.07 -14.93 6.76
C GLY A 235 -6.64 -14.19 5.54
N ASP A 236 -7.77 -14.64 4.99
CA ASP A 236 -8.44 -13.97 3.88
C ASP A 236 -9.14 -12.67 4.31
N MET A 237 -9.50 -12.57 5.60
CA MET A 237 -10.07 -11.35 6.18
C MET A 237 -9.11 -10.16 6.12
N TYR A 238 -7.80 -10.41 6.17
CA TYR A 238 -6.76 -9.37 6.13
C TYR A 238 -6.25 -9.06 4.73
N THR A 239 -6.25 -10.07 3.85
CA THR A 239 -5.52 -10.00 2.58
C THR A 239 -6.42 -9.83 1.37
N TYR A 240 -7.70 -10.14 1.50
CA TYR A 240 -8.61 -10.21 0.37
C TYR A 240 -9.94 -9.49 0.59
N TYR A 241 -10.60 -9.72 1.74
CA TYR A 241 -11.92 -9.15 2.00
C TYR A 241 -11.82 -7.71 2.54
N GLY A 242 -12.78 -6.88 2.13
CA GLY A 242 -13.06 -5.57 2.72
C GLY A 242 -14.09 -5.65 3.83
N THR A 243 -15.03 -4.71 3.83
CA THR A 243 -16.16 -4.62 4.78
C THR A 243 -17.26 -5.63 4.51
N MET A 244 -17.38 -6.08 3.26
CA MET A 244 -18.44 -6.97 2.78
C MET A 244 -17.91 -7.96 1.73
N ALA A 245 -18.47 -9.17 1.69
CA ALA A 245 -18.24 -10.13 0.63
C ALA A 245 -19.55 -10.77 0.14
N VAL A 246 -19.71 -10.85 -1.17
CA VAL A 246 -20.84 -11.54 -1.84
C VAL A 246 -20.42 -12.91 -2.38
N THR A 247 -19.13 -13.15 -2.54
CA THR A 247 -18.54 -14.41 -3.01
C THR A 247 -17.37 -14.81 -2.13
N ALA A 248 -17.19 -16.11 -1.92
CA ALA A 248 -16.04 -16.62 -1.19
C ALA A 248 -14.80 -16.67 -2.11
N LYS A 249 -13.64 -16.38 -1.55
CA LYS A 249 -12.33 -16.61 -2.19
C LYS A 249 -11.94 -18.08 -2.13
N THR A 250 -12.31 -18.75 -1.05
CA THR A 250 -11.90 -20.12 -0.71
C THR A 250 -13.11 -20.98 -0.39
N PHE A 251 -12.96 -22.29 -0.57
CA PHE A 251 -14.04 -23.26 -0.43
C PHE A 251 -13.55 -24.49 0.34
N LEU A 252 -14.48 -25.24 0.94
CA LEU A 252 -14.27 -26.59 1.45
C LEU A 252 -14.98 -27.60 0.52
N GLU A 253 -14.63 -28.87 0.64
CA GLU A 253 -15.42 -29.95 0.00
C GLU A 253 -16.86 -29.90 0.51
N ARG A 254 -17.87 -30.15 -0.38
CA ARG A 254 -19.29 -30.03 0.01
C ARG A 254 -19.69 -31.07 1.09
N ASP A 255 -19.02 -32.21 1.10
CA ASP A 255 -19.17 -33.30 2.07
C ASP A 255 -18.06 -33.28 3.14
N PHE A 256 -17.50 -32.08 3.42
CA PHE A 256 -16.44 -31.93 4.40
C PHE A 256 -16.79 -32.63 5.73
N PRO A 257 -15.90 -33.53 6.24
CA PRO A 257 -16.28 -34.53 7.27
C PRO A 257 -16.56 -33.92 8.65
N LYS A 258 -16.28 -32.63 8.87
CA LYS A 258 -16.54 -31.95 10.14
C LYS A 258 -17.82 -31.12 10.05
N LYS A 259 -18.65 -31.17 11.09
CA LYS A 259 -19.80 -30.27 11.22
C LYS A 259 -19.32 -28.84 11.39
N MET A 260 -19.49 -28.00 10.35
CA MET A 260 -19.09 -26.59 10.32
C MET A 260 -20.13 -25.68 10.98
N ARG A 261 -19.74 -24.43 11.21
CA ARG A 261 -20.61 -23.32 11.60
C ARG A 261 -20.62 -22.30 10.48
N TYR A 262 -21.79 -21.78 10.14
CA TYR A 262 -22.01 -21.04 8.93
C TYR A 262 -22.48 -19.63 9.21
N ALA A 263 -21.86 -18.66 8.52
CA ALA A 263 -22.40 -17.32 8.35
C ALA A 263 -23.44 -17.35 7.22
N HIS A 264 -24.62 -16.80 7.48
CA HIS A 264 -25.68 -16.61 6.50
C HIS A 264 -25.67 -15.15 6.00
N LYS A 265 -26.41 -14.90 4.94
CA LYS A 265 -26.54 -13.56 4.38
C LYS A 265 -26.97 -12.55 5.43
N GLY A 266 -26.19 -11.49 5.60
CA GLY A 266 -26.36 -10.44 6.61
C GLY A 266 -25.63 -10.67 7.93
N ASP A 267 -25.09 -11.87 8.20
CA ASP A 267 -24.27 -12.10 9.38
C ASP A 267 -22.92 -11.36 9.28
N VAL A 268 -22.38 -10.95 10.43
CA VAL A 268 -21.05 -10.37 10.53
C VAL A 268 -20.05 -11.38 11.04
N VAL A 269 -18.99 -11.64 10.26
CA VAL A 269 -17.86 -12.49 10.67
C VAL A 269 -16.77 -11.60 11.23
N ILE A 270 -16.33 -11.86 12.47
CA ILE A 270 -15.37 -11.03 13.22
C ILE A 270 -14.13 -11.86 13.52
N VAL A 271 -12.95 -11.33 13.21
CA VAL A 271 -11.67 -11.99 13.50
C VAL A 271 -11.39 -11.95 14.98
N GLY A 272 -11.29 -13.14 15.61
CA GLY A 272 -11.11 -13.31 17.05
C GLY A 272 -9.69 -13.62 17.49
N ALA A 273 -8.77 -13.93 16.55
CA ALA A 273 -7.37 -14.22 16.84
C ALA A 273 -6.46 -13.87 15.66
N GLY A 274 -5.28 -13.31 15.92
CA GLY A 274 -4.30 -12.89 14.92
C GLY A 274 -2.92 -12.62 15.52
N GLU A 275 -1.92 -12.47 14.66
CA GLU A 275 -0.54 -12.18 15.08
C GLU A 275 -0.33 -10.71 15.46
N ASN A 276 -1.29 -9.85 15.12
CA ASN A 276 -1.21 -8.41 15.22
C ASN A 276 -2.48 -7.86 15.89
N ASP A 277 -2.30 -7.04 16.92
CA ASP A 277 -3.41 -6.47 17.70
C ASP A 277 -4.32 -5.53 16.90
N TYR A 278 -3.83 -4.99 15.77
CA TYR A 278 -4.62 -4.10 14.90
C TYR A 278 -5.63 -4.86 14.02
N ASP A 279 -5.36 -6.14 13.74
CA ASP A 279 -6.16 -6.93 12.81
C ASP A 279 -7.30 -7.69 13.51
N ILE A 280 -7.17 -7.94 14.81
CA ILE A 280 -8.21 -8.63 15.57
C ILE A 280 -9.39 -7.69 15.84
N GLY A 281 -10.60 -8.26 15.80
CA GLY A 281 -11.84 -7.51 15.98
C GLY A 281 -12.44 -6.94 14.69
N VAL A 282 -11.70 -6.94 13.58
CA VAL A 282 -12.22 -6.48 12.29
C VAL A 282 -13.33 -7.39 11.79
N GLY A 283 -14.39 -6.80 11.24
CA GLY A 283 -15.58 -7.52 10.78
C GLY A 283 -15.78 -7.50 9.27
N LEU A 284 -16.39 -8.57 8.77
CA LEU A 284 -16.84 -8.77 7.39
C LEU A 284 -18.33 -9.10 7.37
N VAL A 285 -19.14 -8.39 6.58
CA VAL A 285 -20.52 -8.79 6.31
C VAL A 285 -20.54 -9.87 5.24
N TRP A 286 -21.13 -11.01 5.54
CA TRP A 286 -21.38 -12.03 4.52
C TRP A 286 -22.69 -11.75 3.79
N MET A 287 -22.65 -11.55 2.48
CA MET A 287 -23.80 -11.25 1.63
C MET A 287 -24.01 -12.30 0.53
N GLY A 288 -23.23 -13.41 0.56
CA GLY A 288 -23.38 -14.51 -0.39
C GLY A 288 -24.71 -15.24 -0.22
N GLU A 289 -25.25 -15.79 -1.30
CA GLU A 289 -26.51 -16.55 -1.28
C GLU A 289 -26.32 -17.91 -0.59
N GLU A 290 -25.17 -18.58 -0.76
CA GLU A 290 -24.83 -19.79 -0.02
C GLU A 290 -24.19 -19.42 1.33
N PRO A 291 -24.54 -20.11 2.43
CA PRO A 291 -23.89 -19.92 3.72
C PRO A 291 -22.39 -20.23 3.64
N ALA A 292 -21.55 -19.45 4.29
CA ALA A 292 -20.10 -19.67 4.34
C ALA A 292 -19.65 -20.31 5.64
N ALA A 293 -18.88 -21.40 5.56
CA ALA A 293 -18.25 -22.03 6.71
C ALA A 293 -17.17 -21.09 7.30
N VAL A 294 -17.18 -20.88 8.62
CA VAL A 294 -16.30 -19.92 9.29
C VAL A 294 -15.24 -20.62 10.11
N HIS A 295 -13.97 -20.20 9.94
CA HIS A 295 -12.81 -20.72 10.67
C HIS A 295 -12.89 -20.42 12.17
N ASP A 296 -12.29 -21.27 13.02
CA ASP A 296 -12.35 -21.16 14.49
C ASP A 296 -11.57 -19.97 15.09
N ALA A 297 -10.74 -19.29 14.30
CA ALA A 297 -10.15 -18.00 14.66
C ALA A 297 -11.12 -16.82 14.47
N CYS A 298 -12.36 -17.07 14.03
CA CYS A 298 -13.38 -16.04 13.79
C CYS A 298 -14.64 -16.34 14.58
N TYR A 299 -15.45 -15.30 14.81
CA TYR A 299 -16.79 -15.36 15.39
C TYR A 299 -17.83 -14.96 14.34
N ILE A 300 -19.02 -15.52 14.43
CA ILE A 300 -20.22 -15.15 13.67
C ILE A 300 -21.13 -14.39 14.61
N LEU A 301 -21.42 -13.14 14.34
CA LEU A 301 -22.44 -12.37 15.05
C LEU A 301 -23.74 -12.46 14.26
N LYS A 302 -24.77 -13.04 14.88
CA LYS A 302 -26.16 -13.03 14.40
C LYS A 302 -26.85 -11.79 14.95
N HIS A 303 -27.52 -11.01 14.11
CA HIS A 303 -28.18 -9.77 14.53
C HIS A 303 -29.31 -9.37 13.58
N HIS A 304 -30.08 -8.33 13.96
CA HIS A 304 -31.16 -7.77 13.14
C HIS A 304 -30.92 -6.31 12.72
N GLN A 305 -29.73 -5.78 12.99
CA GLN A 305 -29.34 -4.42 12.60
C GLN A 305 -28.93 -4.36 11.14
N ILE A 306 -28.76 -3.17 10.57
CA ILE A 306 -28.16 -2.99 9.25
C ILE A 306 -26.73 -3.55 9.26
N PRO A 307 -26.40 -4.58 8.47
CA PRO A 307 -25.13 -5.30 8.59
C PRO A 307 -23.92 -4.39 8.38
N MET A 308 -23.96 -3.51 7.38
CA MET A 308 -22.88 -2.57 7.10
C MET A 308 -22.67 -1.56 8.24
N TYR A 309 -23.73 -1.16 8.95
CA TYR A 309 -23.61 -0.33 10.13
C TYR A 309 -22.74 -0.99 11.21
N ILE A 310 -22.97 -2.27 11.49
CA ILE A 310 -22.13 -3.05 12.42
C ILE A 310 -20.69 -3.16 11.89
N SER A 311 -20.51 -3.50 10.61
CA SER A 311 -19.18 -3.68 10.01
C SER A 311 -18.33 -2.40 10.09
N TYR A 312 -18.93 -1.24 9.90
CA TYR A 312 -18.22 0.04 10.06
C TYR A 312 -17.91 0.38 11.52
N TYR A 313 -18.82 0.06 12.45
CA TYR A 313 -18.52 0.21 13.87
C TYR A 313 -17.29 -0.59 14.29
N LEU A 314 -17.13 -1.82 13.81
CA LEU A 314 -15.98 -2.68 14.06
C LEU A 314 -14.63 -2.11 13.54
N ARG A 315 -14.65 -0.99 12.83
CA ARG A 315 -13.47 -0.24 12.36
C ARG A 315 -13.25 1.07 13.12
N SER A 316 -14.12 1.40 14.08
CA SER A 316 -13.99 2.61 14.87
C SER A 316 -12.92 2.49 15.95
N ASN A 317 -12.26 3.59 16.27
CA ASN A 317 -11.35 3.64 17.41
C ASN A 317 -12.06 3.36 18.74
N ILE A 318 -13.31 3.78 18.87
CA ILE A 318 -14.16 3.55 20.05
C ILE A 318 -14.31 2.04 20.31
N TYR A 319 -14.61 1.27 19.27
CA TYR A 319 -14.73 -0.18 19.37
C TYR A 319 -13.39 -0.84 19.79
N HIS A 320 -12.29 -0.51 19.09
CA HIS A 320 -10.99 -1.12 19.36
C HIS A 320 -10.46 -0.77 20.76
N GLN A 321 -10.68 0.46 21.26
CA GLN A 321 -10.32 0.84 22.62
C GLN A 321 -11.09 0.03 23.67
N GLN A 322 -12.36 -0.28 23.43
CA GLN A 322 -13.13 -1.14 24.32
C GLN A 322 -12.67 -2.59 24.26
N LEU A 323 -12.51 -3.13 23.03
CA LEU A 323 -12.12 -4.52 22.80
C LEU A 323 -10.75 -4.83 23.42
N LYS A 324 -9.80 -3.88 23.38
CA LYS A 324 -8.45 -4.02 23.94
C LYS A 324 -8.45 -4.48 25.40
N LYS A 325 -9.48 -4.15 26.18
CA LYS A 325 -9.62 -4.58 27.58
C LYS A 325 -9.82 -6.08 27.73
N TYR A 326 -10.25 -6.75 26.67
CA TYR A 326 -10.59 -8.19 26.64
C TYR A 326 -9.63 -9.01 25.79
N VAL A 327 -8.60 -8.37 25.21
CA VAL A 327 -7.58 -9.05 24.41
C VAL A 327 -6.52 -9.64 25.33
N SER A 328 -6.24 -10.92 25.16
CA SER A 328 -5.08 -11.59 25.75
C SER A 328 -3.92 -11.51 24.76
N SER A 329 -2.86 -10.79 25.11
CA SER A 329 -1.67 -10.62 24.27
C SER A 329 -0.68 -11.76 24.51
N GLY A 330 -0.08 -12.27 23.41
CA GLY A 330 0.90 -13.35 23.41
C GLY A 330 1.53 -13.48 22.02
N LYS A 331 2.07 -14.65 21.67
CA LYS A 331 2.53 -14.92 20.30
C LYS A 331 1.38 -14.79 19.29
N ILE A 332 0.16 -15.08 19.74
CA ILE A 332 -1.10 -14.85 19.02
C ILE A 332 -2.00 -14.10 19.99
N SER A 333 -2.41 -12.89 19.61
CA SER A 333 -3.41 -12.14 20.37
C SER A 333 -4.80 -12.65 20.07
N SER A 334 -5.66 -12.71 21.09
CA SER A 334 -7.04 -13.21 20.93
C SER A 334 -7.99 -12.69 22.01
N PHE A 335 -9.28 -12.74 21.75
CA PHE A 335 -10.34 -12.49 22.73
C PHE A 335 -11.40 -13.60 22.70
N SER A 336 -12.21 -13.68 23.75
CA SER A 336 -13.31 -14.64 23.85
C SER A 336 -14.64 -14.05 23.31
N ALA A 337 -15.60 -14.93 22.99
CA ALA A 337 -16.96 -14.50 22.65
C ALA A 337 -17.61 -13.68 23.80
N GLU A 338 -17.32 -14.05 25.05
CA GLU A 338 -17.79 -13.33 26.24
C GLU A 338 -17.17 -11.93 26.31
N GLY A 339 -15.86 -11.78 26.03
CA GLY A 339 -15.17 -10.50 25.99
C GLY A 339 -15.76 -9.57 24.91
N LEU A 340 -15.96 -10.09 23.70
CA LEU A 340 -16.63 -9.35 22.63
C LEU A 340 -18.06 -8.96 23.04
N GLY A 341 -18.80 -9.86 23.69
CA GLY A 341 -20.16 -9.62 24.15
C GLY A 341 -20.29 -8.43 25.09
N LYS A 342 -19.24 -8.07 25.84
CA LYS A 342 -19.21 -6.95 26.79
C LYS A 342 -18.90 -5.59 26.16
N VAL A 343 -18.53 -5.56 24.88
CA VAL A 343 -18.29 -4.30 24.15
C VAL A 343 -19.61 -3.61 23.86
N TYR A 344 -19.66 -2.31 24.08
CA TYR A 344 -20.85 -1.49 23.81
C TYR A 344 -20.87 -1.01 22.37
N ILE A 345 -22.07 -0.88 21.81
CA ILE A 345 -22.34 -0.30 20.49
C ILE A 345 -23.56 0.61 20.56
N PRO A 346 -23.52 1.80 19.92
CA PRO A 346 -24.69 2.65 19.81
C PRO A 346 -25.61 2.10 18.72
N ILE A 347 -26.88 1.96 19.01
CA ILE A 347 -27.93 1.57 18.08
C ILE A 347 -28.82 2.78 17.82
N GLN A 348 -28.83 3.23 16.59
CA GLN A 348 -29.65 4.32 16.09
C GLN A 348 -30.87 3.77 15.33
N PRO A 349 -31.92 4.57 15.07
CA PRO A 349 -33.02 4.15 14.22
C PRO A 349 -32.56 3.60 12.86
N GLU A 350 -33.28 2.63 12.32
CA GLU A 350 -32.85 1.90 11.12
C GLU A 350 -32.56 2.79 9.90
N ASP A 351 -33.37 3.85 9.72
CA ASP A 351 -33.16 4.85 8.68
C ASP A 351 -31.80 5.57 8.83
N LYS A 352 -31.40 5.88 10.07
CA LYS A 352 -30.09 6.48 10.39
C LYS A 352 -28.95 5.50 10.16
N GLN A 353 -29.11 4.24 10.57
CA GLN A 353 -28.12 3.21 10.30
C GLN A 353 -27.88 3.06 8.79
N ARG A 354 -28.96 3.02 7.97
CA ARG A 354 -28.88 2.96 6.50
C ARG A 354 -28.18 4.19 5.92
N GLN A 355 -28.50 5.38 6.44
CA GLN A 355 -27.87 6.63 6.01
C GLN A 355 -26.36 6.63 6.29
N ILE A 356 -25.95 6.24 7.50
CA ILE A 356 -24.54 6.15 7.90
C ILE A 356 -23.82 5.13 7.04
N ALA A 357 -24.37 3.93 6.87
CA ALA A 357 -23.80 2.88 6.01
C ALA A 357 -23.61 3.39 4.58
N SER A 358 -24.63 4.04 3.98
CA SER A 358 -24.56 4.56 2.61
C SER A 358 -23.49 5.65 2.43
N ILE A 359 -23.30 6.52 3.43
CA ILE A 359 -22.23 7.54 3.38
C ILE A 359 -20.86 6.85 3.40
N LEU A 360 -20.65 5.89 4.31
CA LEU A 360 -19.37 5.18 4.43
C LEU A 360 -19.08 4.27 3.24
N ASP A 361 -20.10 3.60 2.68
CA ASP A 361 -20.00 2.85 1.41
C ASP A 361 -19.54 3.74 0.25
N THR A 362 -19.98 5.01 0.24
CA THR A 362 -19.55 5.98 -0.77
C THR A 362 -18.05 6.28 -0.64
N PHE A 363 -17.53 6.46 0.60
CA PHE A 363 -16.09 6.62 0.83
C PHE A 363 -15.31 5.38 0.37
N GLU A 364 -15.72 4.20 0.76
CA GLU A 364 -15.04 2.94 0.42
C GLU A 364 -15.01 2.73 -1.10
N THR A 365 -16.15 2.95 -1.76
CA THR A 365 -16.25 2.87 -3.22
C THR A 365 -15.34 3.88 -3.92
N TYR A 366 -15.26 5.10 -3.42
CA TYR A 366 -14.40 6.15 -3.99
C TYR A 366 -12.92 5.79 -3.84
N ILE A 367 -12.50 5.35 -2.64
CA ILE A 367 -11.12 4.92 -2.35
C ILE A 367 -10.74 3.76 -3.29
N SER A 368 -11.57 2.73 -3.38
CA SER A 368 -11.34 1.57 -4.24
C SER A 368 -11.21 1.95 -5.72
N LYS A 369 -12.03 2.88 -6.21
CA LYS A 369 -11.92 3.41 -7.58
C LYS A 369 -10.59 4.16 -7.80
N LEU A 370 -10.15 4.97 -6.83
CA LEU A 370 -8.86 5.67 -6.91
C LEU A 370 -7.70 4.67 -6.95
N GLU A 371 -7.70 3.66 -6.09
CA GLU A 371 -6.66 2.62 -6.06
C GLU A 371 -6.57 1.87 -7.40
N LYS A 372 -7.71 1.49 -7.97
CA LYS A 372 -7.77 0.89 -9.31
C LYS A 372 -7.28 1.84 -10.41
N MET A 373 -7.60 3.13 -10.33
CA MET A 373 -7.09 4.12 -11.27
C MET A 373 -5.58 4.28 -11.16
N ILE A 374 -5.00 4.25 -9.95
CA ILE A 374 -3.55 4.27 -9.73
C ILE A 374 -2.89 3.09 -10.44
N GLU A 375 -3.41 1.88 -10.26
CA GLU A 375 -2.90 0.67 -10.93
C GLU A 375 -2.92 0.83 -12.46
N LEU A 376 -4.02 1.29 -13.02
CA LEU A 376 -4.16 1.50 -14.47
C LEU A 376 -3.19 2.58 -14.99
N ARG A 377 -3.03 3.69 -14.24
CA ARG A 377 -2.06 4.74 -14.60
C ARG A 377 -0.62 4.26 -14.52
N GLN A 378 -0.32 3.38 -13.58
CA GLN A 378 1.00 2.77 -13.43
C GLN A 378 1.34 1.88 -14.63
N LYS A 379 0.41 1.01 -15.06
CA LYS A 379 0.54 0.20 -16.29
C LYS A 379 0.69 1.08 -17.54
N GLN A 380 -0.06 2.17 -17.61
CA GLN A 380 0.02 3.11 -18.72
C GLN A 380 1.36 3.84 -18.74
N TYR A 381 1.90 4.24 -17.59
CA TYR A 381 3.23 4.82 -17.45
C TYR A 381 4.32 3.84 -17.92
N GLU A 382 4.26 2.58 -17.49
CA GLU A 382 5.21 1.54 -17.88
C GLU A 382 5.20 1.30 -19.39
N TYR A 383 4.03 1.20 -20.00
CA TYR A 383 3.89 1.07 -21.44
C TYR A 383 4.52 2.25 -22.21
N TYR A 384 4.22 3.49 -21.79
CA TYR A 384 4.77 4.65 -22.47
C TYR A 384 6.25 4.86 -22.20
N ARG A 385 6.72 4.54 -21.00
CA ARG A 385 8.14 4.56 -20.67
C ARG A 385 8.91 3.63 -21.62
N GLU A 386 8.49 2.39 -21.75
CA GLU A 386 9.13 1.42 -22.64
C GLU A 386 9.11 1.95 -24.08
N LYS A 387 7.96 2.27 -24.61
CA LYS A 387 7.79 2.73 -26.00
C LYS A 387 8.59 3.99 -26.34
N LEU A 388 8.73 4.96 -25.43
CA LEU A 388 9.37 6.25 -25.68
C LEU A 388 10.87 6.25 -25.41
N LEU A 389 11.38 5.26 -24.67
CA LEU A 389 12.78 5.21 -24.26
C LEU A 389 13.58 4.07 -24.92
N THR A 390 12.94 3.14 -25.62
CA THR A 390 13.63 2.11 -26.43
C THR A 390 13.72 2.51 -27.90
N PHE A 391 12.78 3.30 -28.39
CA PHE A 391 12.64 3.68 -29.81
C PHE A 391 12.47 2.49 -30.76
N GLU A 392 11.90 1.37 -30.23
CA GLU A 392 11.50 0.19 -30.99
C GLU A 392 10.14 0.36 -31.69
#